data_918b2d0c16e826eea37114436605e672
#
_entry.id   918b2d0c16e826eea37114436605e672
#
_cell.length_a   1.000
_cell.length_b   1.000
_cell.length_c   1.000
_cell.angle_alpha   90.00
_cell.angle_beta   90.00
_cell.angle_gamma   90.00
#
_symmetry.space_group_name_H-M   'P 1'
#
loop_
_entity.id
_entity.type
_entity.pdbx_description
1 polymer ?
#
loop_
_entity_poly.entity_id
_entity_poly.type
_entity_poly.pdbx_seq_one_letter_code
_entity_poly.pdbx_strand_id
1 'polypeptide(L)'
;GAGKSTLLKILGNIIPIEAGTRELGLNVSVGYFSQQRVDVLDMERSVLDEATDGIESSITEQKARGILGAFLFRGDDVFKKVRVLSGGEKSRLALVKLLLDPPNLLLLDEPTTHLDMPSIDAFIEALKNYTGTILFVSHDVHFIRAIAKTTIQIEAGKVTPYAGDYD
;
A
#
# COMPACT_ATOMS: atom_id res chain seq x y z
N GLY A 1 -11.77 0.90 18.13
CA GLY A 1 -10.50 1.33 17.53
C GLY A 1 -10.12 2.75 17.92
N ALA A 2 -8.83 3.05 18.00
CA ALA A 2 -8.32 4.36 18.41
C ALA A 2 -8.42 5.46 17.33
N GLY A 3 -9.09 5.20 16.19
CA GLY A 3 -9.25 6.17 15.09
C GLY A 3 -8.09 6.21 14.07
N LYS A 4 -7.12 5.29 14.15
CA LYS A 4 -5.95 5.25 13.24
C LYS A 4 -6.35 5.12 11.76
N SER A 5 -7.12 4.10 11.43
CA SER A 5 -7.62 3.87 10.05
C SER A 5 -8.54 5.00 9.58
N THR A 6 -9.33 5.59 10.49
CA THR A 6 -10.17 6.75 10.20
C THR A 6 -9.32 7.95 9.79
N LEU A 7 -8.23 8.22 10.51
CA LEU A 7 -7.29 9.29 10.15
C LEU A 7 -6.68 9.06 8.77
N LEU A 8 -6.20 7.85 8.47
CA LEU A 8 -5.67 7.54 7.14
C LEU A 8 -6.72 7.74 6.03
N LYS A 9 -7.97 7.32 6.27
CA LYS A 9 -9.08 7.49 5.31
C LYS A 9 -9.40 8.97 5.06
N ILE A 10 -9.38 9.80 6.11
CA ILE A 10 -9.56 11.25 5.97
C ILE A 10 -8.41 11.86 5.16
N LEU A 11 -7.16 11.53 5.50
CA LEU A 11 -5.99 12.00 4.78
C LEU A 11 -5.99 11.56 3.31
N GLY A 12 -6.43 10.35 3.03
CA GLY A 12 -6.59 9.80 1.68
C GLY A 12 -7.82 10.30 0.92
N ASN A 13 -8.63 11.16 1.53
CA ASN A 13 -9.91 11.62 0.96
C ASN A 13 -10.92 10.50 0.64
N ILE A 14 -10.85 9.41 1.41
CA ILE A 14 -11.77 8.26 1.28
C ILE A 14 -13.09 8.53 2.00
N ILE A 15 -13.01 9.23 3.13
CA ILE A 15 -14.15 9.72 3.90
C ILE A 15 -14.04 11.23 4.11
N PRO A 16 -15.17 11.96 4.21
CA PRO A 16 -15.14 13.40 4.44
C PRO A 16 -14.62 13.74 5.85
N ILE A 17 -14.04 14.92 5.97
CA ILE A 17 -13.68 15.50 7.26
C ILE A 17 -14.95 16.14 7.89
N GLU A 18 -15.18 15.90 9.17
CA GLU A 18 -16.35 16.46 9.89
C GLU A 18 -16.06 17.86 10.44
N ALA A 19 -14.81 18.13 10.83
CA ALA A 19 -14.38 19.43 11.35
C ALA A 19 -12.89 19.66 11.07
N GLY A 20 -12.49 20.93 10.97
CA GLY A 20 -11.13 21.33 10.62
C GLY A 20 -10.89 21.42 9.12
N THR A 21 -9.63 21.45 8.72
CA THR A 21 -9.22 21.55 7.32
C THR A 21 -8.24 20.44 6.97
N ARG A 22 -8.27 19.98 5.72
CA ARG A 22 -7.31 19.08 5.12
C ARG A 22 -6.81 19.72 3.83
N GLU A 23 -5.54 20.04 3.79
CA GLU A 23 -4.90 20.62 2.61
C GLU A 23 -3.70 19.76 2.21
N LEU A 24 -3.58 19.48 0.93
CA LEU A 24 -2.39 18.86 0.36
C LEU A 24 -1.47 19.95 -0.18
N GLY A 25 -0.17 19.77 0.01
CA GLY A 25 0.84 20.64 -0.60
C GLY A 25 0.79 20.57 -2.13
N LEU A 26 1.43 21.52 -2.77
CA LEU A 26 1.60 21.53 -4.22
C LEU A 26 2.34 20.24 -4.65
N ASN A 27 1.88 19.64 -5.74
CA ASN A 27 2.46 18.42 -6.34
C ASN A 27 2.42 17.16 -5.43
N VAL A 28 1.57 17.14 -4.39
CA VAL A 28 1.35 15.92 -3.61
C VAL A 28 0.32 15.05 -4.29
N SER A 29 0.73 13.85 -4.68
CA SER A 29 -0.15 12.76 -5.13
C SER A 29 -0.26 11.70 -4.03
N VAL A 30 -1.48 11.26 -3.73
CA VAL A 30 -1.77 10.35 -2.62
C VAL A 30 -2.20 9.00 -3.14
N GLY A 31 -1.57 7.93 -2.67
CA GLY A 31 -2.05 6.56 -2.83
C GLY A 31 -2.52 6.01 -1.48
N TYR A 32 -3.73 5.51 -1.45
CA TYR A 32 -4.28 4.85 -0.27
C TYR A 32 -4.45 3.36 -0.52
N PHE A 33 -3.89 2.57 0.36
CA PHE A 33 -4.04 1.11 0.35
C PHE A 33 -4.70 0.64 1.66
N SER A 34 -5.72 -0.19 1.52
CA SER A 34 -6.20 -1.06 2.60
C SER A 34 -6.61 -2.40 2.00
N GLN A 35 -6.54 -3.44 2.80
CA GLN A 35 -6.89 -4.79 2.37
C GLN A 35 -8.32 -4.91 1.81
N GLN A 36 -9.25 -4.07 2.26
CA GLN A 36 -10.64 -4.11 1.84
C GLN A 36 -10.89 -3.41 0.49
N ARG A 37 -9.92 -2.64 -0.01
CA ARG A 37 -10.05 -1.89 -1.27
C ARG A 37 -9.50 -2.66 -2.46
N VAL A 38 -10.16 -3.75 -2.80
CA VAL A 38 -9.94 -4.50 -4.05
C VAL A 38 -10.91 -4.09 -5.16
N ASP A 39 -11.82 -3.18 -4.87
CA ASP A 39 -12.79 -2.57 -5.79
C ASP A 39 -12.15 -1.74 -6.92
N VAL A 40 -10.89 -1.38 -6.74
CA VAL A 40 -10.08 -0.65 -7.74
C VAL A 40 -9.56 -1.53 -8.88
N LEU A 41 -9.70 -2.87 -8.78
CA LEU A 41 -9.20 -3.82 -9.76
C LEU A 41 -10.25 -4.13 -10.82
N ASP A 42 -9.83 -4.15 -12.09
CA ASP A 42 -10.66 -4.64 -13.19
C ASP A 42 -10.65 -6.17 -13.23
N MET A 43 -11.79 -6.77 -12.93
CA MET A 43 -11.96 -8.23 -12.83
C MET A 43 -11.77 -8.98 -14.15
N GLU A 44 -11.90 -8.29 -15.28
CA GLU A 44 -11.81 -8.91 -16.62
C GLU A 44 -10.40 -8.87 -17.22
N ARG A 45 -9.49 -8.14 -16.60
CA ARG A 45 -8.08 -8.09 -17.02
C ARG A 45 -7.30 -9.30 -16.51
N SER A 46 -6.15 -9.58 -17.15
CA SER A 46 -5.17 -10.48 -16.58
C SER A 46 -4.44 -9.81 -15.41
N VAL A 47 -3.81 -10.61 -14.55
CA VAL A 47 -2.98 -10.09 -13.43
C VAL A 47 -1.92 -9.12 -13.97
N LEU A 48 -1.23 -9.46 -15.04
CA LEU A 48 -0.19 -8.63 -15.63
C LEU A 48 -0.77 -7.33 -16.21
N ASP A 49 -1.85 -7.42 -17.00
CA ASP A 49 -2.48 -6.24 -17.58
C ASP A 49 -3.01 -5.29 -16.50
N GLU A 50 -3.60 -5.84 -15.44
CA GLU A 50 -4.11 -5.05 -14.32
C GLU A 50 -2.98 -4.38 -13.54
N ALA A 51 -1.88 -5.11 -13.29
CA ALA A 51 -0.73 -4.56 -12.58
C ALA A 51 -0.07 -3.40 -13.33
N THR A 52 -0.09 -3.44 -14.67
CA THR A 52 0.56 -2.46 -15.55
C THR A 52 -0.38 -1.41 -16.13
N ASP A 53 -1.66 -1.46 -15.79
CA ASP A 53 -2.65 -0.49 -16.27
C ASP A 53 -2.38 0.93 -15.76
N GLY A 54 -2.38 1.89 -16.67
CA GLY A 54 -2.17 3.30 -16.36
C GLY A 54 -0.73 3.69 -16.03
N ILE A 55 0.21 2.73 -16.08
CA ILE A 55 1.63 3.00 -15.82
C ILE A 55 2.29 3.58 -17.07
N GLU A 56 3.08 4.64 -16.90
CA GLU A 56 3.88 5.18 -17.97
C GLU A 56 4.84 4.12 -18.58
N SER A 57 5.12 4.22 -19.86
CA SER A 57 5.93 3.28 -20.65
C SER A 57 7.37 3.05 -20.16
N SER A 58 7.77 3.69 -19.06
CA SER A 58 9.08 3.54 -18.42
C SER A 58 9.25 2.22 -17.64
N ILE A 59 8.15 1.52 -17.34
CA ILE A 59 8.20 0.25 -16.59
C ILE A 59 8.15 -0.90 -17.59
N THR A 60 9.23 -1.67 -17.64
CA THR A 60 9.29 -2.85 -18.50
C THR A 60 8.42 -3.98 -17.95
N GLU A 61 7.88 -4.81 -18.87
CA GLU A 61 7.15 -6.02 -18.48
C GLU A 61 8.01 -6.92 -17.55
N GLN A 62 9.30 -7.00 -17.81
CA GLN A 62 10.22 -7.76 -16.96
C GLN A 62 10.26 -7.26 -15.50
N LYS A 63 10.26 -5.93 -15.30
CA LYS A 63 10.20 -5.33 -13.96
C LYS A 63 8.87 -5.63 -13.28
N ALA A 64 7.74 -5.50 -14.01
CA ALA A 64 6.43 -5.83 -13.49
C ALA A 64 6.34 -7.31 -13.09
N ARG A 65 6.81 -8.23 -13.93
CA ARG A 65 6.87 -9.67 -13.62
C ARG A 65 7.77 -9.98 -12.43
N GLY A 66 8.88 -9.25 -12.25
CA GLY A 66 9.77 -9.39 -11.09
C GLY A 66 9.05 -9.07 -9.78
N ILE A 67 8.34 -7.95 -9.73
CA ILE A 67 7.56 -7.56 -8.54
C ILE A 67 6.39 -8.53 -8.33
N LEU A 68 5.63 -8.86 -9.37
CA LEU A 68 4.54 -9.84 -9.30
C LEU A 68 5.04 -11.19 -8.75
N GLY A 69 6.22 -11.67 -9.21
CA GLY A 69 6.82 -12.90 -8.71
C GLY A 69 7.20 -12.85 -7.24
N ALA A 70 7.68 -11.71 -6.74
CA ALA A 70 7.98 -11.47 -5.33
C ALA A 70 6.70 -11.52 -4.45
N PHE A 71 5.56 -11.15 -5.03
CA PHE A 71 4.24 -11.26 -4.40
C PHE A 71 3.48 -12.54 -4.80
N LEU A 72 4.21 -13.60 -5.17
CA LEU A 72 3.72 -14.96 -5.43
C LEU A 72 2.90 -15.14 -6.70
N PHE A 73 2.87 -14.18 -7.62
CA PHE A 73 2.33 -14.38 -8.96
C PHE A 73 3.43 -14.90 -9.89
N ARG A 74 3.56 -16.23 -10.01
CA ARG A 74 4.67 -16.88 -10.71
C ARG A 74 4.23 -17.57 -12.00
N GLY A 75 5.11 -17.61 -12.98
CA GLY A 75 4.87 -18.30 -14.24
C GLY A 75 3.57 -17.86 -14.90
N ASP A 76 2.65 -18.79 -15.10
CA ASP A 76 1.37 -18.56 -15.77
C ASP A 76 0.31 -17.83 -14.89
N ASP A 77 0.58 -17.62 -13.60
CA ASP A 77 -0.33 -16.90 -12.73
C ASP A 77 -0.59 -15.48 -13.23
N VAL A 78 0.39 -14.87 -13.90
CA VAL A 78 0.27 -13.51 -14.45
C VAL A 78 -0.77 -13.39 -15.58
N PHE A 79 -1.15 -14.50 -16.20
CA PHE A 79 -2.18 -14.56 -17.25
C PHE A 79 -3.58 -14.88 -16.73
N LYS A 80 -3.71 -15.25 -15.45
CA LYS A 80 -5.02 -15.47 -14.83
C LYS A 80 -5.84 -14.20 -14.81
N LYS A 81 -7.15 -14.32 -14.98
CA LYS A 81 -8.07 -13.20 -14.81
C LYS A 81 -8.19 -12.82 -13.34
N VAL A 82 -8.25 -11.52 -13.06
CA VAL A 82 -8.39 -11.01 -11.68
C VAL A 82 -9.61 -11.60 -10.98
N ARG A 83 -10.71 -11.84 -11.69
CA ARG A 83 -11.93 -12.42 -11.12
C ARG A 83 -11.76 -13.79 -10.48
N VAL A 84 -10.80 -14.61 -10.93
CA VAL A 84 -10.57 -15.96 -10.39
C VAL A 84 -9.63 -15.97 -9.18
N LEU A 85 -9.04 -14.83 -8.84
CA LEU A 85 -8.16 -14.70 -7.69
C LEU A 85 -8.95 -14.75 -6.37
N SER A 86 -8.34 -15.33 -5.35
CA SER A 86 -8.81 -15.22 -3.96
C SER A 86 -8.75 -13.78 -3.45
N GLY A 87 -9.42 -13.48 -2.35
CA GLY A 87 -9.36 -12.15 -1.72
C GLY A 87 -7.93 -11.72 -1.35
N GLY A 88 -7.13 -12.63 -0.81
CA GLY A 88 -5.72 -12.38 -0.48
C GLY A 88 -4.86 -12.12 -1.73
N GLU A 89 -5.06 -12.85 -2.82
CA GLU A 89 -4.37 -12.61 -4.10
C GLU A 89 -4.76 -11.26 -4.70
N LYS A 90 -6.03 -10.88 -4.64
CA LYS A 90 -6.49 -9.55 -5.08
C LYS A 90 -5.84 -8.44 -4.26
N SER A 91 -5.75 -8.61 -2.94
CA SER A 91 -5.05 -7.63 -2.08
C SER A 91 -3.57 -7.50 -2.45
N ARG A 92 -2.87 -8.62 -2.68
CA ARG A 92 -1.48 -8.60 -3.15
C ARG A 92 -1.34 -7.91 -4.50
N LEU A 93 -2.25 -8.17 -5.44
CA LEU A 93 -2.24 -7.51 -6.75
C LEU A 93 -2.45 -5.99 -6.65
N ALA A 94 -3.39 -5.54 -5.81
CA ALA A 94 -3.62 -4.11 -5.55
C ALA A 94 -2.37 -3.44 -4.96
N LEU A 95 -1.65 -4.14 -4.06
CA LEU A 95 -0.39 -3.66 -3.50
C LEU A 95 0.71 -3.58 -4.56
N VAL A 96 0.85 -4.61 -5.41
CA VAL A 96 1.81 -4.60 -6.53
C VAL A 96 1.53 -3.45 -7.49
N LYS A 97 0.27 -3.22 -7.86
CA LYS A 97 -0.13 -2.10 -8.73
C LYS A 97 0.30 -0.76 -8.13
N LEU A 98 0.11 -0.57 -6.83
CA LEU A 98 0.56 0.64 -6.12
C LEU A 98 2.09 0.79 -6.11
N LEU A 99 2.83 -0.30 -5.96
CA LEU A 99 4.30 -0.28 -5.90
C LEU A 99 4.98 -0.10 -7.26
N LEU A 100 4.31 -0.47 -8.35
CA LEU A 100 4.85 -0.31 -9.71
C LEU A 100 4.94 1.17 -10.12
N ASP A 101 3.96 1.98 -9.72
CA ASP A 101 3.93 3.43 -9.97
C ASP A 101 3.45 4.16 -8.72
N PRO A 102 4.28 4.22 -7.67
CA PRO A 102 3.86 4.79 -6.40
C PRO A 102 3.76 6.31 -6.47
N PRO A 103 2.66 6.91 -5.98
CA PRO A 103 2.57 8.35 -5.77
C PRO A 103 3.56 8.78 -4.68
N ASN A 104 3.77 10.09 -4.50
CA ASN A 104 4.77 10.60 -3.55
C ASN A 104 4.32 10.61 -2.08
N LEU A 105 3.06 10.30 -1.79
CA LEU A 105 2.53 10.04 -0.45
C LEU A 105 1.77 8.72 -0.43
N LEU A 106 2.28 7.74 0.30
CA LEU A 106 1.63 6.45 0.52
C LEU A 106 0.94 6.41 1.89
N LEU A 107 -0.34 6.10 1.88
CA LEU A 107 -1.14 5.84 3.08
C LEU A 107 -1.49 4.36 3.11
N LEU A 108 -0.93 3.61 4.05
CA LEU A 108 -1.05 2.16 4.11
C LEU A 108 -1.76 1.73 5.40
N ASP A 109 -2.93 1.12 5.26
CA ASP A 109 -3.74 0.64 6.38
C ASP A 109 -3.65 -0.88 6.46
N GLU A 110 -2.89 -1.40 7.44
CA GLU A 110 -2.60 -2.81 7.68
C GLU A 110 -2.09 -3.55 6.42
N PRO A 111 -1.03 -3.05 5.75
CA PRO A 111 -0.65 -3.55 4.44
C PRO A 111 -0.05 -4.97 4.45
N THR A 112 0.42 -5.45 5.60
CA THR A 112 1.03 -6.78 5.74
C THR A 112 0.04 -7.88 6.09
N THR A 113 -1.22 -7.53 6.37
CA THR A 113 -2.25 -8.51 6.70
C THR A 113 -2.47 -9.49 5.54
N HIS A 114 -2.43 -10.78 5.82
CA HIS A 114 -2.51 -11.88 4.85
C HIS A 114 -1.33 -11.99 3.85
N LEU A 115 -0.23 -11.28 4.09
CA LEU A 115 1.03 -11.56 3.40
C LEU A 115 1.80 -12.65 4.16
N ASP A 116 2.48 -13.50 3.41
CA ASP A 116 3.48 -14.40 3.97
C ASP A 116 4.82 -13.66 4.17
N MET A 117 5.73 -14.25 4.95
CA MET A 117 7.01 -13.60 5.27
C MET A 117 7.83 -13.22 4.02
N PRO A 118 7.96 -14.06 2.98
CA PRO A 118 8.66 -13.65 1.76
C PRO A 118 8.02 -12.43 1.07
N SER A 119 6.70 -12.32 1.06
CA SER A 119 6.00 -11.15 0.48
C SER A 119 6.18 -9.90 1.36
N ILE A 120 6.22 -10.04 2.69
CA ILE A 120 6.52 -8.93 3.61
C ILE A 120 7.95 -8.43 3.38
N ASP A 121 8.93 -9.32 3.26
CA ASP A 121 10.33 -8.96 2.99
C ASP A 121 10.48 -8.25 1.64
N ALA A 122 9.81 -8.76 0.59
CA ALA A 122 9.79 -8.11 -0.72
C ALA A 122 9.14 -6.71 -0.67
N PHE A 123 8.09 -6.55 0.12
CA PHE A 123 7.44 -5.27 0.34
C PHE A 123 8.34 -4.29 1.08
N ILE A 124 9.01 -4.72 2.14
CA ILE A 124 9.99 -3.92 2.87
C ILE A 124 11.09 -3.44 1.93
N GLU A 125 11.66 -4.32 1.10
CA GLU A 125 12.71 -3.94 0.14
C GLU A 125 12.21 -2.94 -0.91
N ALA A 126 10.99 -3.09 -1.40
CA ALA A 126 10.38 -2.11 -2.31
C ALA A 126 10.23 -0.73 -1.64
N LEU A 127 9.79 -0.69 -0.37
CA LEU A 127 9.61 0.55 0.37
C LEU A 127 10.92 1.21 0.80
N LYS A 128 11.98 0.46 1.06
CA LYS A 128 13.32 1.02 1.35
C LYS A 128 13.88 1.84 0.19
N ASN A 129 13.54 1.48 -1.03
CA ASN A 129 13.93 2.20 -2.25
C ASN A 129 12.96 3.31 -2.65
N TYR A 130 11.86 3.45 -1.93
CA TYR A 130 10.87 4.50 -2.18
C TYR A 130 11.32 5.83 -1.57
N THR A 131 11.26 6.90 -2.36
CA THR A 131 11.76 8.23 -1.99
C THR A 131 10.69 9.18 -1.46
N GLY A 132 9.42 8.77 -1.52
CA GLY A 132 8.30 9.59 -1.03
C GLY A 132 8.07 9.46 0.47
N THR A 133 6.94 9.97 0.92
CA THR A 133 6.49 9.88 2.32
C THR A 133 5.56 8.68 2.50
N ILE A 134 5.78 7.92 3.56
CA ILE A 134 4.93 6.79 3.94
C ILE A 134 4.31 7.09 5.29
N LEU A 135 2.98 7.01 5.36
CA LEU A 135 2.24 6.99 6.62
C LEU A 135 1.47 5.68 6.67
N PHE A 136 1.68 4.90 7.71
CA PHE A 136 1.07 3.58 7.81
C PHE A 136 0.55 3.23 9.19
N VAL A 137 -0.40 2.31 9.22
CA VAL A 137 -0.86 1.61 10.42
C VAL A 137 -0.51 0.15 10.23
N SER A 138 0.15 -0.46 11.19
CA SER A 138 0.45 -1.89 11.18
C SER A 138 0.57 -2.43 12.61
N HIS A 139 0.27 -3.71 12.77
CA HIS A 139 0.55 -4.49 13.98
C HIS A 139 1.74 -5.45 13.79
N ASP A 140 2.32 -5.47 12.60
CA ASP A 140 3.50 -6.27 12.27
C ASP A 140 4.78 -5.57 12.76
N VAL A 141 5.35 -6.09 13.83
CA VAL A 141 6.55 -5.53 14.47
C VAL A 141 7.76 -5.58 13.52
N HIS A 142 7.91 -6.63 12.71
CA HIS A 142 8.99 -6.75 11.74
C HIS A 142 8.91 -5.64 10.69
N PHE A 143 7.71 -5.41 10.14
CA PHE A 143 7.46 -4.32 9.18
C PHE A 143 7.68 -2.94 9.81
N ILE A 144 7.15 -2.71 11.03
CA ILE A 144 7.30 -1.42 11.73
C ILE A 144 8.79 -1.11 11.93
N ARG A 145 9.57 -2.03 12.48
CA ARG A 145 11.02 -1.84 12.72
C ARG A 145 11.81 -1.59 11.45
N ALA A 146 11.41 -2.20 10.34
CA ALA A 146 12.11 -2.05 9.07
C ALA A 146 11.87 -0.70 8.38
N ILE A 147 10.70 -0.07 8.60
CA ILE A 147 10.23 1.09 7.80
C ILE A 147 10.03 2.34 8.65
N ALA A 148 9.55 2.23 9.90
CA ALA A 148 9.21 3.39 10.71
C ALA A 148 10.45 4.19 11.12
N LYS A 149 10.39 5.51 10.91
CA LYS A 149 11.40 6.48 11.39
C LYS A 149 10.84 7.36 12.51
N THR A 150 9.54 7.42 12.63
CA THR A 150 8.82 8.21 13.63
C THR A 150 7.52 7.50 13.96
N THR A 151 7.18 7.44 15.22
CA THR A 151 5.92 6.86 15.70
C THR A 151 4.95 7.97 16.09
N ILE A 152 3.69 7.83 15.69
CA ILE A 152 2.60 8.72 16.09
C ILE A 152 1.62 7.92 16.94
N GLN A 153 1.45 8.32 18.18
CA GLN A 153 0.44 7.72 19.07
C GLN A 153 -0.89 8.45 18.92
N ILE A 154 -1.96 7.66 18.77
CA ILE A 154 -3.34 8.16 18.77
C ILE A 154 -4.06 7.54 19.97
N GLU A 155 -4.42 8.36 20.94
CA GLU A 155 -5.10 7.94 22.15
C GLU A 155 -6.11 8.99 22.62
N ALA A 156 -7.33 8.55 22.92
CA ALA A 156 -8.41 9.42 23.38
C ALA A 156 -8.62 10.70 22.54
N GLY A 157 -8.50 10.59 21.21
CA GLY A 157 -8.67 11.72 20.30
C GLY A 157 -7.48 12.68 20.23
N LYS A 158 -6.38 12.37 20.93
CA LYS A 158 -5.13 13.14 20.86
C LYS A 158 -4.11 12.44 19.98
N VAL A 159 -3.37 13.22 19.20
CA VAL A 159 -2.30 12.77 18.33
C VAL A 159 -0.99 13.30 18.90
N THR A 160 -0.09 12.41 19.30
CA THR A 160 1.21 12.78 19.88
C THR A 160 2.33 12.15 19.03
N PRO A 161 3.18 12.95 18.39
CA PRO A 161 4.37 12.43 17.71
C PRO A 161 5.46 12.08 18.72
N TYR A 162 6.09 10.93 18.53
CA TYR A 162 7.30 10.52 19.21
C TYR A 162 8.47 10.52 18.23
N ALA A 163 9.50 11.29 18.55
CA ALA A 163 10.75 11.25 17.81
C ALA A 163 11.53 10.00 18.24
N GLY A 164 11.63 9.02 17.36
CA GLY A 164 12.33 7.76 17.57
C GLY A 164 11.67 6.62 16.82
N ASP A 165 12.42 5.54 16.67
CA ASP A 165 11.96 4.26 16.20
C ASP A 165 11.02 3.59 17.24
N TYR A 166 10.53 2.43 16.92
CA TYR A 166 9.50 1.72 17.69
C TYR A 166 10.00 1.13 19.03
N ASP A 167 11.30 1.10 19.31
CA ASP A 167 11.93 0.51 20.51
C ASP A 167 11.94 1.46 21.70
#